data_a5a1067794167d338eeebde1ee66751f
#
_entry.id   a5a1067794167d338eeebde1ee66751f
#
_cell.length_a   1.000
_cell.length_b   1.000
_cell.length_c   1.000
_cell.angle_alpha   90.00
_cell.angle_beta   90.00
_cell.angle_gamma   90.00
#
_symmetry.space_group_name_H-M   'P 1'
#
loop_
_entity.id
_entity.type
_entity.pdbx_description
1 polymer ?
#
loop_
_entity_poly.entity_id
_entity_poly.type
_entity_poly.pdbx_seq_one_letter_code
_entity_poly.pdbx_strand_id
1 'polypeptide(L)'
;MAHIREVGITAADMCAYAWHMETTLDGEQVLSDEGYSAFDEERWAPEPPKSKSRTAFERDRARLIHSSALRRLGAKSQILIAGTDDFARTRLTHTLEVAQIGRQIGALLGCDPDVVDCACLAHDLGHPPFGHNGERALADIAGNIGGFEGNAQTMRILTRLEPKIFHPDGRSAGVNLTRAALDAAVKYPWTLAEADQHPKGERSKKFCVYPDDEPVFRWLKIGAPQAAKPMECQIMDLSDDIAYSVHDVEDSIATGAFDPIVLADPKMLDHIIEQTRAWYGAK
;
A
#
# COMPACT_ATOMS: atom_id res chain seq x y z
N MET A 1 4.88 15.44 -17.53
CA MET A 1 5.65 16.42 -16.72
C MET A 1 5.39 17.88 -17.06
N ALA A 2 4.84 18.24 -18.20
CA ALA A 2 4.61 19.66 -18.55
C ALA A 2 3.32 20.28 -17.93
N HIS A 3 2.33 19.48 -17.55
CA HIS A 3 1.04 19.98 -17.05
C HIS A 3 0.99 20.27 -15.53
N ILE A 4 1.95 19.78 -14.74
CA ILE A 4 1.98 20.01 -13.28
C ILE A 4 2.55 21.39 -12.93
N ARG A 5 3.30 22.03 -13.84
CA ARG A 5 3.89 23.34 -13.59
C ARG A 5 2.95 24.54 -13.77
N GLU A 6 1.80 24.37 -14.37
CA GLU A 6 0.88 25.50 -14.63
C GLU A 6 -0.06 25.85 -13.48
N VAL A 7 -0.16 25.02 -12.42
CA VAL A 7 -1.11 25.23 -11.32
C VAL A 7 -0.45 25.82 -10.06
N GLY A 8 0.86 26.03 -10.04
CA GLY A 8 1.56 26.66 -8.92
C GLY A 8 1.54 25.90 -7.59
N ILE A 9 1.09 24.64 -7.59
CA ILE A 9 1.06 23.76 -6.41
C ILE A 9 2.38 23.01 -6.35
N THR A 10 3.13 23.16 -5.26
CA THR A 10 4.37 22.40 -5.05
C THR A 10 4.06 20.98 -4.60
N ALA A 11 5.01 20.06 -4.80
CA ALA A 11 4.88 18.68 -4.30
C ALA A 11 4.71 18.63 -2.76
N ALA A 12 5.32 19.57 -2.04
CA ALA A 12 5.14 19.76 -0.61
C ALA A 12 3.71 20.18 -0.27
N ASP A 13 3.08 21.03 -1.08
CA ASP A 13 1.68 21.43 -0.90
C ASP A 13 0.73 20.24 -1.11
N MET A 14 1.05 19.31 -2.00
CA MET A 14 0.23 18.11 -2.26
C MET A 14 0.33 17.09 -1.11
N CYS A 15 1.49 16.90 -0.51
CA CYS A 15 1.66 16.09 0.69
C CYS A 15 0.97 16.72 1.92
N ALA A 16 1.08 18.04 2.06
CA ALA A 16 0.40 18.80 3.11
C ALA A 16 -1.12 18.84 2.92
N TYR A 17 -1.62 18.93 1.69
CA TYR A 17 -3.07 19.00 1.40
C TYR A 17 -3.81 17.69 1.71
N ALA A 18 -3.13 16.56 1.74
CA ALA A 18 -3.74 15.28 2.11
C ALA A 18 -4.12 15.21 3.61
N TRP A 19 -3.57 16.09 4.46
CA TRP A 19 -3.74 16.07 5.91
C TRP A 19 -4.17 17.41 6.56
N HIS A 20 -4.24 18.52 5.81
CA HIS A 20 -4.65 19.80 6.36
C HIS A 20 -6.16 20.04 6.25
N MET A 21 -6.92 19.56 7.21
CA MET A 21 -8.08 20.28 7.70
C MET A 21 -7.78 20.70 9.15
N GLU A 22 -7.76 22.02 9.36
CA GLU A 22 -7.62 22.65 10.66
C GLU A 22 -8.62 22.06 11.67
N THR A 23 -8.14 21.24 12.58
CA THR A 23 -8.78 21.12 13.87
C THR A 23 -8.07 22.10 14.80
N THR A 24 -8.66 23.26 15.00
CA THR A 24 -8.31 24.15 16.10
C THR A 24 -8.57 23.46 17.43
N LEU A 25 -7.59 22.74 17.92
CA LEU A 25 -7.43 22.45 19.34
C LEU A 25 -6.13 23.10 19.76
N ASP A 26 -6.20 23.96 20.80
CA ASP A 26 -5.09 24.74 21.37
C ASP A 26 -3.86 23.86 21.63
N GLY A 27 -2.88 23.91 20.72
CA GLY A 27 -1.59 23.27 20.82
C GLY A 27 -0.80 23.55 19.55
N GLU A 28 0.31 24.28 19.66
CA GLU A 28 1.23 24.51 18.54
C GLU A 28 1.64 23.16 17.92
N GLN A 29 1.13 22.87 16.73
CA GLN A 29 1.59 21.74 15.91
C GLN A 29 2.97 22.11 15.34
N VAL A 30 4.01 21.55 15.91
CA VAL A 30 5.36 21.61 15.32
C VAL A 30 5.38 20.62 14.19
N LEU A 31 5.32 21.11 12.96
CA LEU A 31 5.60 20.29 11.77
C LEU A 31 7.05 19.82 11.83
N SER A 32 7.32 18.57 11.51
CA SER A 32 8.67 18.13 11.21
C SER A 32 9.18 18.81 9.94
N ASP A 33 10.48 18.88 9.73
CA ASP A 33 11.10 19.49 8.54
C ASP A 33 10.61 18.86 7.21
N GLU A 34 9.91 17.71 7.28
CA GLU A 34 9.38 16.94 6.15
C GLU A 34 7.85 16.99 6.03
N GLY A 35 7.16 17.88 6.73
CA GLY A 35 5.71 18.02 6.65
C GLY A 35 4.90 17.04 7.52
N TYR A 36 5.53 16.16 8.29
CA TYR A 36 4.87 15.29 9.25
C TYR A 36 4.87 15.91 10.65
N SER A 37 3.81 15.64 11.41
CA SER A 37 3.63 16.13 12.76
C SER A 37 3.84 15.02 13.81
N ALA A 38 3.87 15.38 15.08
CA ALA A 38 3.89 14.42 16.18
C ALA A 38 2.66 13.49 16.16
N PHE A 39 1.53 13.96 15.61
CA PHE A 39 0.33 13.17 15.40
C PHE A 39 0.51 12.03 14.40
N ASP A 40 1.31 12.25 13.35
CA ASP A 40 1.64 11.25 12.33
C ASP A 40 2.57 10.17 12.88
N GLU A 41 3.40 10.51 13.86
CA GLU A 41 4.28 9.57 14.56
C GLU A 41 3.59 8.80 15.70
N GLU A 42 2.36 9.16 16.08
CA GLU A 42 1.61 8.42 17.10
C GLU A 42 1.44 6.94 16.74
N ARG A 43 1.36 6.11 17.79
CA ARG A 43 1.16 4.66 17.68
C ARG A 43 -0.11 4.24 18.39
N TRP A 44 -0.79 3.22 17.85
CA TRP A 44 -2.01 2.69 18.43
C TRP A 44 -1.84 2.23 19.89
N ALA A 45 -0.74 1.55 20.18
CA ALA A 45 -0.35 1.25 21.57
C ALA A 45 0.83 2.13 21.97
N PRO A 46 0.78 2.78 23.16
CA PRO A 46 1.88 3.60 23.63
C PRO A 46 3.14 2.78 23.85
N GLU A 47 4.29 3.33 23.48
CA GLU A 47 5.59 2.72 23.69
C GLU A 47 6.50 3.63 24.52
N PRO A 48 7.42 3.06 25.29
CA PRO A 48 8.43 3.85 26.01
C PRO A 48 9.30 4.62 24.99
N PRO A 49 9.84 5.77 25.39
CA PRO A 49 10.74 6.56 24.55
C PRO A 49 11.87 5.72 23.98
N LYS A 50 12.17 5.90 22.69
CA LYS A 50 13.24 5.19 21.97
C LYS A 50 14.46 6.08 21.77
N SER A 51 15.59 5.46 21.44
CA SER A 51 16.79 6.19 21.05
C SER A 51 16.51 7.14 19.87
N LYS A 52 17.09 8.33 19.91
CA LYS A 52 16.98 9.32 18.82
C LYS A 52 17.85 8.99 17.60
N SER A 53 18.57 7.87 17.60
CA SER A 53 19.46 7.47 16.49
C SER A 53 18.71 7.06 15.21
N ARG A 54 17.40 6.85 15.29
CA ARG A 54 16.51 6.53 14.16
C ARG A 54 15.20 7.27 14.31
N THR A 55 14.62 7.69 13.18
CA THR A 55 13.28 8.29 13.14
C THR A 55 12.20 7.26 13.51
N ALA A 56 10.97 7.69 13.71
CA ALA A 56 9.84 6.82 13.97
C ALA A 56 9.56 5.94 12.74
N PHE A 57 9.68 6.50 11.54
CA PHE A 57 9.42 5.84 10.24
C PHE A 57 10.51 4.82 9.87
N GLU A 58 11.80 5.13 10.09
CA GLU A 58 12.88 4.14 9.97
C GLU A 58 12.68 2.91 10.85
N ARG A 59 12.08 3.11 12.05
CA ARG A 59 11.75 1.98 12.94
C ARG A 59 10.61 1.14 12.38
N ASP A 60 9.61 1.77 11.76
CA ASP A 60 8.49 1.06 11.17
C ASP A 60 8.92 0.20 10.00
N ARG A 61 9.72 0.76 9.11
CA ARG A 61 10.37 0.01 8.04
C ARG A 61 11.14 -1.21 8.58
N ALA A 62 11.96 -1.01 9.59
CA ALA A 62 12.71 -2.11 10.21
C ALA A 62 11.79 -3.17 10.83
N ARG A 63 10.67 -2.78 11.44
CA ARG A 63 9.67 -3.71 11.99
C ARG A 63 9.06 -4.59 10.91
N LEU A 64 8.70 -4.02 9.76
CA LEU A 64 8.13 -4.75 8.62
C LEU A 64 9.13 -5.72 8.02
N ILE A 65 10.36 -5.27 7.74
CA ILE A 65 11.43 -6.12 7.18
C ILE A 65 11.70 -7.33 8.08
N HIS A 66 11.63 -7.16 9.38
CA HIS A 66 11.85 -8.25 10.35
C HIS A 66 10.58 -9.03 10.73
N SER A 67 9.43 -8.74 10.09
CA SER A 67 8.18 -9.45 10.36
C SER A 67 8.15 -10.85 9.75
N SER A 68 7.43 -11.78 10.40
CA SER A 68 7.19 -13.10 9.82
C SER A 68 6.22 -13.00 8.64
N ALA A 69 5.32 -12.02 8.66
CA ALA A 69 4.38 -11.76 7.60
C ALA A 69 5.07 -11.43 6.28
N LEU A 70 6.10 -10.57 6.29
CA LEU A 70 6.87 -10.26 5.09
C LEU A 70 7.63 -11.50 4.57
N ARG A 71 8.29 -12.24 5.47
CA ARG A 71 9.01 -13.46 5.05
C ARG A 71 8.12 -14.51 4.39
N ARG A 72 6.85 -14.62 4.82
CA ARG A 72 5.89 -15.55 4.20
C ARG A 72 5.60 -15.25 2.72
N LEU A 73 5.79 -14.01 2.27
CA LEU A 73 5.63 -13.64 0.86
C LEU A 73 6.62 -14.39 -0.04
N GLY A 74 7.78 -14.80 0.47
CA GLY A 74 8.74 -15.63 -0.25
C GLY A 74 8.25 -17.05 -0.60
N ALA A 75 7.20 -17.53 0.08
CA ALA A 75 6.57 -18.82 -0.22
C ALA A 75 5.27 -18.69 -1.03
N LYS A 76 4.90 -17.47 -1.43
CA LYS A 76 3.70 -17.20 -2.24
C LYS A 76 4.14 -16.83 -3.66
N SER A 77 3.59 -17.52 -4.66
CA SER A 77 3.83 -17.20 -6.07
C SER A 77 3.17 -15.89 -6.46
N GLN A 78 3.79 -15.17 -7.39
CA GLN A 78 3.19 -14.01 -8.04
C GLN A 78 2.35 -14.50 -9.25
N ILE A 79 2.98 -15.03 -10.28
CA ILE A 79 2.34 -15.58 -11.49
C ILE A 79 2.76 -17.04 -11.66
N LEU A 80 4.05 -17.32 -11.71
CA LEU A 80 4.62 -18.67 -11.81
C LEU A 80 4.78 -19.31 -10.44
N ILE A 81 4.72 -20.63 -10.38
CA ILE A 81 4.87 -21.37 -9.10
C ILE A 81 6.27 -21.14 -8.55
N ALA A 82 6.36 -20.64 -7.31
CA ALA A 82 7.63 -20.39 -6.63
C ALA A 82 8.49 -21.67 -6.58
N GLY A 83 9.75 -21.57 -6.99
CA GLY A 83 10.72 -22.67 -6.94
C GLY A 83 10.70 -23.61 -8.16
N THR A 84 9.94 -23.32 -9.20
CA THR A 84 9.97 -24.09 -10.47
C THR A 84 11.04 -23.60 -11.43
N ASP A 85 11.47 -22.36 -11.30
CA ASP A 85 12.51 -21.73 -12.12
C ASP A 85 13.24 -20.67 -11.27
N ASP A 86 14.52 -20.45 -11.54
CA ASP A 86 15.34 -19.41 -10.87
C ASP A 86 14.83 -17.99 -11.18
N PHE A 87 14.08 -17.81 -12.27
CA PHE A 87 13.47 -16.54 -12.67
C PHE A 87 12.05 -16.33 -12.12
N ALA A 88 11.43 -17.35 -11.50
CA ALA A 88 10.07 -17.25 -10.98
C ALA A 88 9.99 -16.24 -9.82
N ARG A 89 9.27 -15.12 -10.02
CA ARG A 89 9.05 -14.12 -8.97
C ARG A 89 8.14 -14.64 -7.88
N THR A 90 8.57 -14.44 -6.64
CA THR A 90 7.71 -14.58 -5.47
C THR A 90 7.04 -13.24 -5.17
N ARG A 91 5.98 -13.26 -4.35
CA ARG A 91 5.39 -12.00 -3.85
C ARG A 91 6.39 -11.16 -3.04
N LEU A 92 7.38 -11.79 -2.41
CA LEU A 92 8.43 -11.06 -1.69
C LEU A 92 9.33 -10.26 -2.63
N THR A 93 9.79 -10.87 -3.73
CA THR A 93 10.64 -10.16 -4.71
C THR A 93 9.87 -9.02 -5.37
N HIS A 94 8.61 -9.27 -5.80
CA HIS A 94 7.74 -8.23 -6.30
C HIS A 94 7.56 -7.07 -5.28
N THR A 95 7.24 -7.38 -4.02
CA THR A 95 7.06 -6.37 -2.97
C THR A 95 8.31 -5.51 -2.76
N LEU A 96 9.51 -6.10 -2.85
CA LEU A 96 10.77 -5.36 -2.74
C LEU A 96 11.00 -4.42 -3.95
N GLU A 97 10.62 -4.83 -5.14
CA GLU A 97 10.69 -4.00 -6.35
C GLU A 97 9.68 -2.85 -6.30
N VAL A 98 8.44 -3.10 -5.87
CA VAL A 98 7.44 -2.06 -5.59
C VAL A 98 7.96 -1.05 -4.57
N ALA A 99 8.58 -1.53 -3.48
CA ALA A 99 9.16 -0.67 -2.44
C ALA A 99 10.30 0.21 -2.97
N GLN A 100 11.14 -0.32 -3.85
CA GLN A 100 12.21 0.45 -4.48
C GLN A 100 11.66 1.58 -5.38
N ILE A 101 10.63 1.28 -6.19
CA ILE A 101 9.97 2.25 -7.07
C ILE A 101 9.27 3.32 -6.22
N GLY A 102 8.45 2.90 -5.26
CA GLY A 102 7.68 3.79 -4.41
C GLY A 102 8.56 4.75 -3.61
N ARG A 103 9.65 4.24 -3.02
CA ARG A 103 10.62 5.05 -2.29
C ARG A 103 11.22 6.17 -3.15
N GLN A 104 11.52 5.89 -4.42
CA GLN A 104 12.05 6.90 -5.34
C GLN A 104 11.01 7.95 -5.72
N ILE A 105 9.78 7.52 -6.03
CA ILE A 105 8.68 8.44 -6.36
C ILE A 105 8.33 9.30 -5.15
N GLY A 106 8.22 8.69 -3.95
CA GLY A 106 7.93 9.39 -2.71
C GLY A 106 8.94 10.49 -2.41
N ALA A 107 10.23 10.20 -2.51
CA ALA A 107 11.28 11.18 -2.31
C ALA A 107 11.20 12.36 -3.31
N LEU A 108 10.84 12.09 -4.58
CA LEU A 108 10.68 13.14 -5.60
C LEU A 108 9.45 14.02 -5.35
N LEU A 109 8.43 13.49 -4.67
CA LEU A 109 7.19 14.21 -4.35
C LEU A 109 7.23 14.86 -2.96
N GLY A 110 8.33 14.71 -2.20
CA GLY A 110 8.50 15.31 -0.88
C GLY A 110 7.86 14.50 0.26
N CYS A 111 7.46 13.25 0.02
CA CYS A 111 7.04 12.34 1.09
C CYS A 111 8.26 11.74 1.80
N ASP A 112 8.11 11.38 3.08
CA ASP A 112 9.13 10.59 3.77
C ASP A 112 9.29 9.22 3.08
N PRO A 113 10.49 8.90 2.57
CA PRO A 113 10.70 7.66 1.82
C PRO A 113 10.46 6.40 2.65
N ASP A 114 10.61 6.44 3.97
CA ASP A 114 10.40 5.28 4.84
C ASP A 114 8.90 5.04 5.09
N VAL A 115 8.05 6.07 5.07
CA VAL A 115 6.59 5.91 5.10
C VAL A 115 6.09 5.24 3.83
N VAL A 116 6.54 5.70 2.67
CA VAL A 116 6.19 5.09 1.38
C VAL A 116 6.70 3.65 1.28
N ASP A 117 7.94 3.41 1.70
CA ASP A 117 8.55 2.08 1.73
C ASP A 117 7.74 1.12 2.63
N CYS A 118 7.28 1.59 3.79
CA CYS A 118 6.39 0.82 4.68
C CYS A 118 5.08 0.43 3.98
N ALA A 119 4.43 1.36 3.28
CA ALA A 119 3.21 1.07 2.55
C ALA A 119 3.45 0.01 1.46
N CYS A 120 4.51 0.19 0.67
CA CYS A 120 4.92 -0.74 -0.39
C CYS A 120 5.27 -2.12 0.17
N LEU A 121 6.03 -2.20 1.27
CA LEU A 121 6.36 -3.49 1.92
C LEU A 121 5.12 -4.19 2.51
N ALA A 122 4.10 -3.44 2.85
CA ALA A 122 2.90 -3.97 3.50
C ALA A 122 1.79 -4.37 2.52
N HIS A 123 1.76 -3.86 1.28
CA HIS A 123 0.60 -3.94 0.40
C HIS A 123 0.06 -5.37 0.19
N ASP A 124 0.95 -6.35 0.11
CA ASP A 124 0.62 -7.76 -0.21
C ASP A 124 0.63 -8.71 1.01
N LEU A 125 0.86 -8.21 2.23
CA LEU A 125 1.01 -9.06 3.43
C LEU A 125 -0.20 -9.97 3.67
N GLY A 126 -1.41 -9.46 3.45
CA GLY A 126 -2.66 -10.17 3.65
C GLY A 126 -3.08 -11.05 2.47
N HIS A 127 -2.37 -11.03 1.37
CA HIS A 127 -2.74 -11.81 0.20
C HIS A 127 -2.61 -13.32 0.50
N PRO A 128 -3.63 -14.15 0.19
CA PRO A 128 -3.57 -15.59 0.46
C PRO A 128 -2.73 -16.33 -0.59
N PRO A 129 -2.38 -17.61 -0.35
CA PRO A 129 -1.87 -18.49 -1.40
C PRO A 129 -2.83 -18.57 -2.59
N PHE A 130 -2.30 -18.82 -3.78
CA PHE A 130 -3.03 -18.94 -5.05
C PHE A 130 -3.66 -17.63 -5.56
N GLY A 131 -3.15 -16.47 -5.12
CA GLY A 131 -3.54 -15.16 -5.62
C GLY A 131 -5.03 -14.88 -5.49
N HIS A 132 -5.61 -14.22 -6.46
CA HIS A 132 -7.04 -13.88 -6.48
C HIS A 132 -7.98 -15.09 -6.52
N ASN A 133 -7.51 -16.27 -6.99
CA ASN A 133 -8.31 -17.50 -6.89
C ASN A 133 -8.47 -17.95 -5.44
N GLY A 134 -7.38 -17.92 -4.67
CA GLY A 134 -7.42 -18.20 -3.24
C GLY A 134 -8.24 -17.17 -2.46
N GLU A 135 -8.14 -15.90 -2.83
CA GLU A 135 -8.93 -14.82 -2.25
C GLU A 135 -10.45 -15.04 -2.45
N ARG A 136 -10.87 -15.38 -3.68
CA ARG A 136 -12.28 -15.71 -3.98
C ARG A 136 -12.77 -16.92 -3.18
N ALA A 137 -11.99 -18.01 -3.17
CA ALA A 137 -12.34 -19.21 -2.43
C ALA A 137 -12.49 -18.95 -0.92
N LEU A 138 -11.61 -18.14 -0.34
CA LEU A 138 -11.72 -17.74 1.06
C LEU A 138 -12.91 -16.83 1.32
N ALA A 139 -13.20 -15.88 0.42
CA ALA A 139 -14.36 -15.00 0.53
C ALA A 139 -15.68 -15.78 0.51
N ASP A 140 -15.80 -16.79 -0.36
CA ASP A 140 -16.99 -17.67 -0.44
C ASP A 140 -17.21 -18.45 0.86
N ILE A 141 -16.15 -18.96 1.48
CA ILE A 141 -16.24 -19.74 2.73
C ILE A 141 -16.49 -18.83 3.94
N ALA A 142 -15.86 -17.64 3.95
CA ALA A 142 -15.88 -16.73 5.10
C ALA A 142 -17.10 -15.80 5.14
N GLY A 143 -18.06 -15.93 4.22
CA GLY A 143 -19.20 -15.01 4.08
C GLY A 143 -19.99 -14.78 5.39
N ASN A 144 -20.15 -15.81 6.21
CA ASN A 144 -20.90 -15.76 7.48
C ASN A 144 -20.04 -15.31 8.70
N ILE A 145 -18.74 -15.06 8.51
CA ILE A 145 -17.82 -14.60 9.57
C ILE A 145 -17.18 -13.24 9.26
N GLY A 146 -17.75 -12.47 8.33
CA GLY A 146 -17.26 -11.13 7.95
C GLY A 146 -16.53 -11.06 6.61
N GLY A 147 -16.50 -12.15 5.84
CA GLY A 147 -15.86 -12.22 4.53
C GLY A 147 -14.33 -12.37 4.60
N PHE A 148 -13.71 -12.39 3.44
CA PHE A 148 -12.26 -12.32 3.29
C PHE A 148 -11.89 -11.34 2.20
N GLU A 149 -10.90 -10.49 2.48
CA GLU A 149 -10.30 -9.56 1.53
C GLU A 149 -8.83 -9.35 1.91
N GLY A 150 -7.93 -9.41 0.92
CA GLY A 150 -6.49 -9.35 1.15
C GLY A 150 -6.01 -8.07 1.82
N ASN A 151 -6.58 -6.91 1.44
CA ASN A 151 -6.21 -5.62 2.04
C ASN A 151 -6.71 -5.50 3.50
N ALA A 152 -7.92 -6.00 3.79
CA ALA A 152 -8.42 -6.07 5.17
C ALA A 152 -7.56 -7.01 6.03
N GLN A 153 -7.11 -8.11 5.44
CA GLN A 153 -6.18 -9.03 6.10
C GLN A 153 -4.81 -8.38 6.31
N THR A 154 -4.32 -7.54 5.39
CA THR A 154 -3.10 -6.74 5.58
C THR A 154 -3.24 -5.85 6.81
N MET A 155 -4.31 -5.08 6.92
CA MET A 155 -4.55 -4.23 8.09
C MET A 155 -4.62 -5.06 9.39
N ARG A 156 -5.33 -6.20 9.38
CA ARG A 156 -5.41 -7.10 10.53
C ARG A 156 -4.04 -7.68 10.94
N ILE A 157 -3.18 -8.01 9.97
CA ILE A 157 -1.81 -8.45 10.26
C ILE A 157 -1.02 -7.34 10.95
N LEU A 158 -1.07 -6.13 10.42
CA LEU A 158 -0.33 -4.97 10.93
C LEU A 158 -0.78 -4.53 12.32
N THR A 159 -2.06 -4.66 12.64
CA THR A 159 -2.66 -4.13 13.87
C THR A 159 -2.94 -5.19 14.94
N ARG A 160 -2.86 -6.49 14.59
CA ARG A 160 -3.25 -7.57 15.51
C ARG A 160 -2.41 -8.84 15.40
N LEU A 161 -2.24 -9.42 14.19
CA LEU A 161 -1.77 -10.78 14.02
C LEU A 161 -0.24 -10.94 14.02
N GLU A 162 0.52 -9.90 13.76
CA GLU A 162 1.98 -9.90 13.90
C GLU A 162 2.36 -9.32 15.27
N PRO A 163 2.40 -10.11 16.37
CA PRO A 163 2.32 -9.63 17.75
C PRO A 163 3.67 -9.11 18.26
N LYS A 164 4.05 -7.93 17.83
CA LYS A 164 5.31 -7.30 18.26
C LYS A 164 5.15 -6.46 19.52
N ILE A 165 4.01 -5.79 19.66
CA ILE A 165 3.68 -4.91 20.80
C ILE A 165 2.31 -5.30 21.35
N PHE A 166 2.14 -5.11 22.65
CA PHE A 166 0.89 -5.38 23.35
C PHE A 166 0.43 -4.12 24.10
N HIS A 167 -0.87 -3.94 24.14
CA HIS A 167 -1.52 -2.98 25.04
C HIS A 167 -1.34 -3.40 26.50
N PRO A 168 -1.52 -2.45 27.47
CA PRO A 168 -1.44 -2.79 28.90
C PRO A 168 -2.42 -3.87 29.37
N ASP A 169 -3.54 -4.07 28.65
CA ASP A 169 -4.54 -5.11 28.90
C ASP A 169 -4.19 -6.47 28.27
N GLY A 170 -3.04 -6.59 27.64
CA GLY A 170 -2.55 -7.82 27.02
C GLY A 170 -3.04 -8.07 25.59
N ARG A 171 -3.88 -7.19 25.01
CA ARG A 171 -4.26 -7.30 23.61
C ARG A 171 -3.09 -6.94 22.70
N SER A 172 -2.93 -7.68 21.62
CA SER A 172 -1.92 -7.38 20.60
C SER A 172 -2.25 -6.06 19.88
N ALA A 173 -1.23 -5.22 19.70
CA ALA A 173 -1.26 -4.05 18.81
C ALA A 173 -0.56 -4.33 17.47
N GLY A 174 -0.30 -5.60 17.16
CA GLY A 174 0.38 -6.02 15.95
C GLY A 174 1.82 -5.52 15.85
N VAL A 175 2.20 -5.03 14.69
CA VAL A 175 3.50 -4.40 14.44
C VAL A 175 3.61 -3.05 15.15
N ASN A 176 2.47 -2.41 15.42
CA ASN A 176 2.36 -1.09 16.05
C ASN A 176 3.12 -0.01 15.28
N LEU A 177 2.78 0.12 13.99
CA LEU A 177 3.32 1.17 13.13
C LEU A 177 2.83 2.55 13.61
N THR A 178 3.52 3.59 13.17
CA THR A 178 3.03 4.98 13.30
C THR A 178 1.74 5.16 12.52
N ARG A 179 0.98 6.20 12.86
CA ARG A 179 -0.26 6.56 12.19
C ARG A 179 -0.04 6.74 10.68
N ALA A 180 0.95 7.55 10.28
CA ALA A 180 1.26 7.81 8.88
C ALA A 180 1.60 6.51 8.12
N ALA A 181 2.50 5.67 8.64
CA ALA A 181 2.89 4.43 7.99
C ALA A 181 1.74 3.40 7.91
N LEU A 182 0.87 3.37 8.92
CA LEU A 182 -0.31 2.49 8.90
C LEU A 182 -1.35 2.99 7.89
N ASP A 183 -1.61 4.31 7.84
CA ASP A 183 -2.58 4.88 6.91
C ASP A 183 -2.13 4.75 5.44
N ALA A 184 -0.85 4.92 5.19
CA ALA A 184 -0.25 4.70 3.88
C ALA A 184 -0.47 3.27 3.34
N ALA A 185 -0.65 2.27 4.22
CA ALA A 185 -0.93 0.89 3.85
C ALA A 185 -2.42 0.58 3.60
N VAL A 186 -3.34 1.54 3.83
CA VAL A 186 -4.80 1.32 3.73
C VAL A 186 -5.33 1.73 2.35
N LYS A 187 -5.33 0.80 1.40
CA LYS A 187 -5.71 1.04 -0.01
C LYS A 187 -7.21 1.33 -0.21
N TYR A 188 -8.09 0.74 0.61
CA TYR A 188 -9.55 0.88 0.54
C TYR A 188 -10.09 1.28 1.92
N PRO A 189 -10.07 2.59 2.26
CA PRO A 189 -10.32 3.08 3.61
C PRO A 189 -11.81 3.03 4.00
N TRP A 190 -12.41 1.86 3.96
CA TRP A 190 -13.81 1.58 4.35
C TRP A 190 -14.00 0.12 4.76
N THR A 191 -15.10 -0.14 5.46
CA THR A 191 -15.57 -1.49 5.84
C THR A 191 -16.31 -2.16 4.67
N LEU A 192 -16.53 -3.48 4.79
CA LEU A 192 -17.37 -4.20 3.83
C LEU A 192 -18.79 -3.60 3.72
N ALA A 193 -19.36 -3.15 4.83
CA ALA A 193 -20.71 -2.56 4.86
C ALA A 193 -20.78 -1.20 4.11
N GLU A 194 -19.67 -0.48 4.05
CA GLU A 194 -19.55 0.80 3.34
C GLU A 194 -19.09 0.63 1.90
N ALA A 195 -18.62 -0.57 1.51
CA ALA A 195 -18.00 -0.80 0.20
C ALA A 195 -18.91 -0.37 -0.97
N ASP A 196 -20.22 -0.62 -0.89
CA ASP A 196 -21.18 -0.28 -1.96
C ASP A 196 -21.39 1.24 -2.14
N GLN A 197 -20.90 2.07 -1.19
CA GLN A 197 -20.93 3.53 -1.29
C GLN A 197 -19.74 4.09 -2.09
N HIS A 198 -18.77 3.23 -2.46
CA HIS A 198 -17.54 3.62 -3.13
C HIS A 198 -17.41 2.90 -4.48
N PRO A 199 -17.08 3.60 -5.60
CA PRO A 199 -17.06 3.01 -6.93
C PRO A 199 -16.20 1.75 -7.08
N LYS A 200 -15.03 1.71 -6.41
CA LYS A 200 -14.17 0.50 -6.40
C LYS A 200 -14.75 -0.59 -5.50
N GLY A 201 -15.35 -0.24 -4.37
CA GLY A 201 -16.00 -1.19 -3.46
C GLY A 201 -17.25 -1.81 -4.11
N GLU A 202 -18.11 -1.01 -4.74
CA GLU A 202 -19.30 -1.47 -5.46
C GLU A 202 -18.94 -2.50 -6.55
N ARG A 203 -17.93 -2.20 -7.37
CA ARG A 203 -17.54 -3.06 -8.50
C ARG A 203 -16.84 -4.36 -8.08
N SER A 204 -15.97 -4.30 -7.07
CA SER A 204 -15.03 -5.37 -6.73
C SER A 204 -15.17 -5.91 -5.30
N LYS A 205 -16.08 -5.33 -4.51
CA LYS A 205 -16.26 -5.64 -3.07
C LYS A 205 -14.97 -5.51 -2.24
N LYS A 206 -14.01 -4.67 -2.71
CA LYS A 206 -12.76 -4.39 -2.00
C LYS A 206 -13.00 -3.52 -0.78
N PHE A 207 -12.36 -3.86 0.34
CA PHE A 207 -12.39 -3.13 1.61
C PHE A 207 -11.09 -3.40 2.40
N CYS A 208 -10.77 -2.55 3.39
CA CYS A 208 -9.58 -2.74 4.23
C CYS A 208 -9.88 -2.97 5.72
N VAL A 209 -11.14 -2.99 6.12
CA VAL A 209 -11.48 -2.98 7.55
C VAL A 209 -12.49 -4.07 7.86
N TYR A 210 -12.09 -5.05 8.67
CA TYR A 210 -13.04 -5.98 9.30
C TYR A 210 -13.71 -5.33 10.52
N PRO A 211 -14.92 -5.75 10.92
CA PRO A 211 -15.61 -5.15 12.07
C PRO A 211 -14.79 -5.11 13.36
N ASP A 212 -14.01 -6.15 13.64
CA ASP A 212 -13.15 -6.21 14.83
C ASP A 212 -11.98 -5.22 14.82
N ASP A 213 -11.59 -4.71 13.64
CA ASP A 213 -10.45 -3.81 13.45
C ASP A 213 -10.91 -2.36 13.30
N GLU A 214 -12.23 -2.10 13.34
CA GLU A 214 -12.82 -0.77 13.25
C GLU A 214 -12.31 0.23 14.31
N PRO A 215 -12.09 -0.14 15.58
CA PRO A 215 -11.55 0.79 16.56
C PRO A 215 -10.18 1.39 16.19
N VAL A 216 -9.26 0.58 15.70
CA VAL A 216 -7.94 1.07 15.26
C VAL A 216 -8.06 1.87 13.96
N PHE A 217 -8.97 1.50 13.07
CA PHE A 217 -9.23 2.24 11.85
C PHE A 217 -9.82 3.62 12.13
N ARG A 218 -10.76 3.74 13.05
CA ARG A 218 -11.31 5.04 13.47
C ARG A 218 -10.23 5.94 14.09
N TRP A 219 -9.37 5.39 14.94
CA TRP A 219 -8.23 6.13 15.48
C TRP A 219 -7.29 6.59 14.34
N LEU A 220 -7.01 5.71 13.39
CA LEU A 220 -6.17 6.00 12.23
C LEU A 220 -6.69 7.19 11.42
N LYS A 221 -8.00 7.27 11.22
CA LYS A 221 -8.67 8.26 10.37
C LYS A 221 -9.14 9.53 11.10
N ILE A 222 -8.74 9.76 12.36
CA ILE A 222 -9.06 11.01 13.05
C ILE A 222 -8.49 12.19 12.25
N GLY A 223 -9.37 13.14 11.87
CA GLY A 223 -9.00 14.33 11.11
C GLY A 223 -8.91 14.14 9.59
N ALA A 224 -8.92 12.90 9.08
CA ALA A 224 -8.90 12.65 7.64
C ALA A 224 -10.32 12.80 7.03
N PRO A 225 -10.44 13.31 5.79
CA PRO A 225 -11.70 13.26 5.07
C PRO A 225 -12.18 11.82 4.86
N GLN A 226 -13.50 11.64 4.76
CA GLN A 226 -14.09 10.32 4.56
C GLN A 226 -13.51 9.65 3.30
N ALA A 227 -13.10 8.40 3.43
CA ALA A 227 -12.51 7.58 2.37
C ALA A 227 -11.26 8.18 1.69
N ALA A 228 -10.62 9.17 2.31
CA ALA A 228 -9.39 9.74 1.78
C ALA A 228 -8.21 8.76 1.91
N LYS A 229 -7.36 8.74 0.87
CA LYS A 229 -6.08 8.06 0.84
C LYS A 229 -4.96 9.08 0.89
N PRO A 230 -3.97 8.94 1.78
CA PRO A 230 -2.79 9.81 1.78
C PRO A 230 -1.98 9.63 0.49
N MET A 231 -1.09 10.58 0.20
CA MET A 231 -0.27 10.58 -1.00
C MET A 231 0.60 9.32 -1.07
N GLU A 232 1.15 8.90 0.05
CA GLU A 232 1.99 7.71 0.17
C GLU A 232 1.26 6.42 -0.22
N CYS A 233 -0.03 6.33 0.11
CA CYS A 233 -0.88 5.23 -0.33
C CYS A 233 -1.13 5.26 -1.84
N GLN A 234 -1.27 6.45 -2.43
CA GLN A 234 -1.43 6.61 -3.88
C GLN A 234 -0.14 6.27 -4.62
N ILE A 235 1.01 6.65 -4.05
CA ILE A 235 2.34 6.30 -4.59
C ILE A 235 2.54 4.78 -4.54
N MET A 236 2.18 4.13 -3.44
CA MET A 236 2.23 2.67 -3.32
C MET A 236 1.39 1.98 -4.39
N ASP A 237 0.15 2.44 -4.59
CA ASP A 237 -0.79 1.92 -5.60
C ASP A 237 -0.20 2.05 -7.03
N LEU A 238 0.36 3.23 -7.35
CA LEU A 238 1.02 3.49 -8.63
C LEU A 238 2.29 2.64 -8.82
N SER A 239 3.06 2.46 -7.77
CA SER A 239 4.31 1.67 -7.81
C SER A 239 4.05 0.19 -8.04
N ASP A 240 2.96 -0.34 -7.46
CA ASP A 240 2.45 -1.68 -7.70
C ASP A 240 2.05 -1.85 -9.17
N ASP A 241 1.28 -0.91 -9.73
CA ASP A 241 0.86 -0.91 -11.15
C ASP A 241 2.07 -0.85 -12.10
N ILE A 242 3.10 -0.04 -11.78
CA ILE A 242 4.34 0.04 -12.58
C ILE A 242 5.09 -1.30 -12.55
N ALA A 243 5.31 -1.85 -11.35
CA ALA A 243 6.01 -3.13 -11.20
C ALA A 243 5.28 -4.26 -11.93
N TYR A 244 3.95 -4.36 -11.80
CA TYR A 244 3.15 -5.32 -12.55
C TYR A 244 3.32 -5.18 -14.05
N SER A 245 3.24 -3.97 -14.58
CA SER A 245 3.35 -3.72 -16.01
C SER A 245 4.70 -4.18 -16.57
N VAL A 246 5.78 -3.93 -15.85
CA VAL A 246 7.14 -4.38 -16.23
C VAL A 246 7.24 -5.89 -16.15
N HIS A 247 6.75 -6.49 -15.05
CA HIS A 247 6.82 -7.93 -14.86
C HIS A 247 6.03 -8.73 -15.91
N ASP A 248 4.84 -8.27 -16.27
CA ASP A 248 4.02 -8.91 -17.30
C ASP A 248 4.73 -8.94 -18.65
N VAL A 249 5.44 -7.86 -19.00
CA VAL A 249 6.26 -7.81 -20.23
C VAL A 249 7.45 -8.77 -20.14
N GLU A 250 8.20 -8.74 -19.03
CA GLU A 250 9.36 -9.63 -18.84
C GLU A 250 8.96 -11.11 -18.84
N ASP A 251 7.90 -11.47 -18.13
CA ASP A 251 7.39 -12.84 -18.08
C ASP A 251 6.87 -13.29 -19.46
N SER A 252 6.23 -12.37 -20.21
CA SER A 252 5.79 -12.66 -21.59
C SER A 252 6.96 -12.91 -22.53
N ILE A 253 8.08 -12.20 -22.37
CA ILE A 253 9.31 -12.41 -23.14
C ILE A 253 9.95 -13.75 -22.72
N ALA A 254 10.08 -14.00 -21.42
CA ALA A 254 10.71 -15.21 -20.90
C ALA A 254 9.96 -16.49 -21.31
N THR A 255 8.63 -16.43 -21.37
CA THR A 255 7.79 -17.55 -21.82
C THR A 255 7.66 -17.67 -23.34
N GLY A 256 8.23 -16.73 -24.11
CA GLY A 256 8.12 -16.68 -25.58
C GLY A 256 6.74 -16.25 -26.08
N ALA A 257 5.86 -15.75 -25.21
CA ALA A 257 4.55 -15.23 -25.58
C ALA A 257 4.63 -13.86 -26.26
N PHE A 258 5.70 -13.12 -26.02
CA PHE A 258 5.97 -11.81 -26.62
C PHE A 258 7.41 -11.74 -27.15
N ASP A 259 7.56 -11.38 -28.43
CA ASP A 259 8.87 -11.12 -29.05
C ASP A 259 9.18 -9.62 -29.01
N PRO A 260 10.22 -9.18 -28.25
CA PRO A 260 10.56 -7.77 -28.14
C PRO A 260 10.98 -7.11 -29.46
N ILE A 261 11.32 -7.90 -30.51
CA ILE A 261 11.62 -7.38 -31.84
C ILE A 261 10.42 -6.60 -32.41
N VAL A 262 9.19 -6.95 -32.01
CA VAL A 262 7.96 -6.23 -32.38
C VAL A 262 8.00 -4.76 -32.00
N LEU A 263 8.65 -4.40 -30.89
CA LEU A 263 8.81 -3.02 -30.44
C LEU A 263 9.77 -2.21 -31.32
N ALA A 264 10.62 -2.86 -32.10
CA ALA A 264 11.54 -2.22 -33.05
C ALA A 264 10.90 -1.98 -34.43
N ASP A 265 9.74 -2.58 -34.72
CA ASP A 265 8.97 -2.36 -35.95
C ASP A 265 7.97 -1.21 -35.77
N PRO A 266 8.18 -0.03 -36.44
CA PRO A 266 7.29 1.13 -36.29
C PRO A 266 5.82 0.81 -36.61
N LYS A 267 5.54 -0.08 -37.56
CA LYS A 267 4.15 -0.41 -37.96
C LYS A 267 3.44 -1.23 -36.88
N MET A 268 4.15 -2.14 -36.23
CA MET A 268 3.60 -2.92 -35.11
C MET A 268 3.40 -2.03 -33.89
N LEU A 269 4.33 -1.13 -33.62
CA LEU A 269 4.21 -0.16 -32.53
C LEU A 269 3.01 0.78 -32.73
N ASP A 270 2.80 1.31 -33.96
CA ASP A 270 1.64 2.12 -34.29
C ASP A 270 0.32 1.37 -34.02
N HIS A 271 0.24 0.11 -34.41
CA HIS A 271 -0.93 -0.73 -34.17
C HIS A 271 -1.20 -0.93 -32.67
N ILE A 272 -0.18 -1.19 -31.86
CA ILE A 272 -0.31 -1.31 -30.39
C ILE A 272 -0.80 0.02 -29.79
N ILE A 273 -0.22 1.15 -30.23
CA ILE A 273 -0.62 2.49 -29.79
C ILE A 273 -2.08 2.78 -30.14
N GLU A 274 -2.52 2.45 -31.35
CA GLU A 274 -3.92 2.66 -31.78
C GLU A 274 -4.90 1.81 -30.95
N GLN A 275 -4.59 0.54 -30.69
CA GLN A 275 -5.42 -0.30 -29.84
C GLN A 275 -5.48 0.23 -28.39
N THR A 276 -4.35 0.64 -27.85
CA THR A 276 -4.27 1.23 -26.51
C THR A 276 -5.11 2.51 -26.42
N ARG A 277 -5.03 3.39 -27.40
CA ARG A 277 -5.89 4.60 -27.49
C ARG A 277 -7.38 4.25 -27.54
N ALA A 278 -7.74 3.22 -28.30
CA ALA A 278 -9.13 2.78 -28.38
C ALA A 278 -9.66 2.26 -27.04
N TRP A 279 -8.84 1.56 -26.26
CA TRP A 279 -9.24 1.03 -24.97
C TRP A 279 -9.30 2.10 -23.86
N TYR A 280 -8.36 3.00 -23.81
CA TYR A 280 -8.25 3.99 -22.74
C TYR A 280 -8.85 5.36 -23.07
N GLY A 281 -9.38 5.53 -24.28
CA GLY A 281 -10.04 6.78 -24.70
C GLY A 281 -9.09 7.99 -24.70
N ALA A 282 -7.79 7.77 -24.84
CA ALA A 282 -6.80 8.85 -24.86
C ALA A 282 -7.06 9.76 -26.06
N LYS A 283 -7.39 11.03 -25.77
CA LYS A 283 -7.53 12.11 -26.74
C LYS A 283 -6.17 12.62 -27.19
#